data_2872d8fbb1f2fc4fe2fb79e31b40e142
#
_entry.id   2872d8fbb1f2fc4fe2fb79e31b40e142
#
_cell.length_a   1.000
_cell.length_b   1.000
_cell.length_c   1.000
_cell.angle_alpha   90.00
_cell.angle_beta   90.00
_cell.angle_gamma   90.00
#
_symmetry.space_group_name_H-M   'P 1'
#
loop_
_entity.id
_entity.type
_entity.pdbx_description
1 polymer ?
#
loop_
_entity_poly.entity_id
_entity_poly.type
_entity_poly.pdbx_seq_one_letter_code
_entity_poly.pdbx_strand_id
1 'polypeptide(L)'
;MVAEATDIRPEDLHLKGSKMKERFKEKKSFKDKKKSHAADGLEKRPLKARVDELMVYNKELEYEYGNFEDWLHTFNLYRGKAGDDDEHALDDDRIVGRFKGSLCMYKVPLSQEITREAGYDPNMGMFQSIPHNDPIRVLVRVFVVRATDLHPADINGKADPYVVIKLGKSEIKDKENYISKQLNPVFGKSFDIEATFPMESMLTVSVYDWDLVGTDDLIGETKIDLENRFYSKYRATCGIASNYSLHGYNIWRDPMKPSQILAKLCKEGKIDGPHYGPGGKVKVANRIFTGPTEIEDENGLKKHTEEHLALIVLNHWEEIPRVGCKLVPEHVETRPLLNLDKPGIEQGRIEMWVDMFPMDMPAPGPAIDISPRKPKSFELRVIIWNTDDVILEDDAFLTGEKMSDIYVRG
;
A
#
# COMPACT_ATOMS: atom_id res chain seq x y z
N MET A 1 -17.52 -4.00 10.27
CA MET A 1 -17.83 -3.79 8.84
C MET A 1 -16.51 -3.88 8.10
N VAL A 2 -16.35 -4.85 7.23
CA VAL A 2 -15.12 -5.00 6.43
C VAL A 2 -15.16 -3.90 5.37
N ALA A 3 -14.13 -3.05 5.32
CA ALA A 3 -14.00 -2.10 4.22
C ALA A 3 -13.73 -2.89 2.94
N GLU A 4 -14.46 -2.60 1.87
CA GLU A 4 -14.19 -3.18 0.57
C GLU A 4 -12.86 -2.62 0.06
N ALA A 5 -11.88 -3.50 -0.08
CA ALA A 5 -10.65 -3.20 -0.79
C ALA A 5 -10.94 -3.21 -2.30
N THR A 6 -10.54 -2.17 -3.00
CA THR A 6 -10.61 -2.13 -4.45
C THR A 6 -9.23 -2.39 -5.05
N ASP A 7 -9.15 -3.36 -5.95
CA ASP A 7 -7.93 -3.63 -6.72
C ASP A 7 -7.70 -2.51 -7.73
N ILE A 8 -6.57 -1.80 -7.60
CA ILE A 8 -6.11 -0.89 -8.66
C ILE A 8 -5.20 -1.66 -9.60
N ARG A 9 -5.64 -1.82 -10.84
CA ARG A 9 -4.78 -2.30 -11.91
C ARG A 9 -3.99 -1.14 -12.48
N PRO A 10 -2.73 -1.34 -12.93
CA PRO A 10 -1.95 -0.31 -13.60
C PRO A 10 -2.62 0.29 -14.83
N GLU A 11 -3.58 -0.42 -15.40
CA GLU A 11 -4.42 0.04 -16.52
C GLU A 11 -5.35 1.18 -16.08
N ASP A 12 -5.72 1.25 -14.80
CA ASP A 12 -6.57 2.30 -14.25
C ASP A 12 -5.81 3.62 -14.00
N LEU A 13 -4.47 3.56 -14.05
CA LEU A 13 -3.59 4.74 -14.04
C LEU A 13 -3.53 5.43 -15.43
N HIS A 14 -4.16 4.87 -16.45
CA HIS A 14 -4.26 5.46 -17.77
C HIS A 14 -5.68 5.92 -18.08
N LEU A 15 -5.86 7.25 -18.05
CA LEU A 15 -6.84 8.07 -18.78
C LEU A 15 -8.16 7.43 -19.20
N LYS A 16 -9.23 7.90 -18.59
CA LYS A 16 -10.59 7.78 -19.12
C LYS A 16 -10.68 8.42 -20.52
N GLY A 17 -10.67 7.59 -21.54
CA GLY A 17 -11.13 7.92 -22.88
C GLY A 17 -12.24 6.96 -23.27
N SER A 18 -13.45 7.50 -23.36
CA SER A 18 -14.67 7.02 -24.02
C SER A 18 -15.17 5.60 -23.78
N LYS A 19 -16.41 5.57 -23.30
CA LYS A 19 -17.31 4.41 -23.24
C LYS A 19 -17.51 3.78 -24.62
N MET A 20 -17.36 2.48 -24.72
CA MET A 20 -18.19 1.70 -25.63
C MET A 20 -18.51 0.35 -25.00
N LYS A 21 -19.80 0.10 -24.85
CA LYS A 21 -20.38 -1.19 -24.46
C LYS A 21 -20.40 -2.10 -25.69
N GLU A 22 -19.94 -3.33 -25.55
CA GLU A 22 -20.56 -4.41 -26.30
C GLU A 22 -20.44 -5.75 -25.59
N ARG A 23 -21.60 -6.41 -25.52
CA ARG A 23 -21.83 -7.76 -25.03
C ARG A 23 -21.24 -8.77 -26.01
N PHE A 24 -20.55 -9.79 -25.53
CA PHE A 24 -20.50 -11.05 -26.25
C PHE A 24 -20.83 -12.25 -25.36
N LYS A 25 -21.77 -13.02 -25.86
CA LYS A 25 -22.29 -14.27 -25.29
C LYS A 25 -21.33 -15.44 -25.57
N GLU A 26 -21.24 -16.31 -24.58
CA GLU A 26 -20.69 -17.66 -24.71
C GLU A 26 -21.23 -18.47 -25.88
N LYS A 27 -20.39 -19.24 -26.52
CA LYS A 27 -20.75 -20.56 -27.09
C LYS A 27 -19.60 -21.55 -26.99
N LYS A 28 -19.97 -22.72 -26.50
CA LYS A 28 -19.17 -23.92 -26.23
C LYS A 28 -18.71 -24.66 -27.50
N SER A 29 -17.55 -25.29 -27.34
CA SER A 29 -17.22 -26.65 -27.76
C SER A 29 -17.03 -26.98 -29.26
N PHE A 30 -15.85 -27.45 -29.63
CA PHE A 30 -15.67 -28.88 -30.06
C PHE A 30 -14.17 -29.21 -30.19
N LYS A 31 -13.80 -30.41 -29.74
CA LYS A 31 -12.51 -31.08 -29.91
C LYS A 31 -12.31 -31.45 -31.39
N ASP A 32 -11.08 -31.32 -31.89
CA ASP A 32 -10.47 -32.48 -32.56
C ASP A 32 -8.95 -32.37 -32.70
N LYS A 33 -8.33 -33.52 -32.59
CA LYS A 33 -6.90 -33.80 -32.65
C LYS A 33 -6.41 -33.78 -34.10
N LYS A 34 -5.23 -33.15 -34.34
CA LYS A 34 -4.23 -33.75 -35.26
C LYS A 34 -2.82 -33.24 -34.97
N LYS A 35 -1.90 -34.21 -34.89
CA LYS A 35 -0.46 -34.07 -34.81
C LYS A 35 0.14 -33.54 -36.12
N SER A 36 1.15 -32.65 -36.06
CA SER A 36 2.42 -32.91 -36.72
C SER A 36 3.38 -31.71 -36.63
N HIS A 37 4.61 -32.03 -36.21
CA HIS A 37 5.93 -31.52 -36.57
C HIS A 37 6.34 -30.05 -36.30
N ALA A 38 7.29 -30.01 -35.42
CA ALA A 38 8.52 -29.22 -35.34
C ALA A 38 8.63 -27.93 -36.18
N ALA A 39 8.75 -26.83 -35.51
CA ALA A 39 9.59 -25.71 -35.89
C ALA A 39 9.92 -24.84 -34.67
N ASP A 40 11.19 -24.73 -34.46
CA ASP A 40 11.96 -23.64 -33.90
C ASP A 40 11.60 -23.05 -32.52
N GLY A 41 12.59 -23.23 -31.65
CA GLY A 41 12.69 -22.61 -30.36
C GLY A 41 12.73 -21.09 -30.43
N LEU A 42 11.60 -20.46 -30.22
CA LEU A 42 11.55 -19.14 -29.63
C LEU A 42 11.47 -19.34 -28.13
N GLU A 43 12.61 -19.13 -27.47
CA GLU A 43 12.66 -18.94 -26.03
C GLU A 43 11.57 -17.97 -25.63
N LYS A 44 10.53 -18.48 -24.99
CA LYS A 44 9.55 -17.64 -24.30
C LYS A 44 10.30 -16.98 -23.16
N ARG A 45 10.76 -15.74 -23.38
CA ARG A 45 11.19 -14.87 -22.29
C ARG A 45 10.05 -14.84 -21.29
N PRO A 46 10.30 -15.13 -20.01
CA PRO A 46 9.26 -15.08 -19.00
C PRO A 46 8.63 -13.68 -19.06
N LEU A 47 7.32 -13.63 -19.19
CA LEU A 47 6.57 -12.40 -19.04
C LEU A 47 6.95 -11.82 -17.68
N LYS A 48 7.60 -10.64 -17.69
CA LYS A 48 7.96 -9.93 -16.47
C LYS A 48 6.67 -9.79 -15.65
N ALA A 49 6.71 -10.33 -14.43
CA ALA A 49 5.61 -10.17 -13.49
C ALA A 49 5.24 -8.69 -13.41
N ARG A 50 3.95 -8.38 -13.53
CA ARG A 50 3.44 -7.01 -13.47
C ARG A 50 3.32 -6.61 -12.01
N VAL A 51 3.54 -5.31 -11.70
CA VAL A 51 3.18 -4.67 -10.41
C VAL A 51 1.66 -4.49 -10.36
N ASP A 52 0.92 -5.54 -10.50
CA ASP A 52 -0.44 -5.38 -10.93
C ASP A 52 -1.45 -5.40 -9.79
N GLU A 53 -0.98 -5.53 -8.50
CA GLU A 53 -1.93 -5.69 -7.39
C GLU A 53 -1.39 -5.09 -6.08
N LEU A 54 -1.32 -3.77 -6.01
CA LEU A 54 -1.29 -3.10 -4.72
C LEU A 54 -2.74 -2.97 -4.24
N MET A 55 -3.04 -3.53 -3.08
CA MET A 55 -4.35 -3.34 -2.46
C MET A 55 -4.48 -1.90 -1.99
N VAL A 56 -5.52 -1.21 -2.47
CA VAL A 56 -5.84 0.16 -2.05
C VAL A 56 -6.94 0.13 -1.02
N TYR A 57 -6.68 0.77 0.11
CA TYR A 57 -7.66 1.01 1.15
C TYR A 57 -8.34 2.36 0.88
N ASN A 58 -9.67 2.37 0.87
CA ASN A 58 -10.47 3.58 0.64
C ASN A 58 -10.42 4.58 1.80
N LYS A 59 -9.75 4.22 2.90
CA LYS A 59 -9.62 5.00 4.13
C LYS A 59 -8.18 4.96 4.62
N GLU A 60 -7.91 5.79 5.61
CA GLU A 60 -6.67 5.79 6.34
C GLU A 60 -6.42 4.43 7.01
N LEU A 61 -5.17 4.02 7.02
CA LEU A 61 -4.75 2.75 7.60
C LEU A 61 -5.11 2.64 9.09
N GLU A 62 -5.01 3.73 9.83
CA GLU A 62 -5.37 3.83 11.24
C GLU A 62 -6.78 3.33 11.50
N TYR A 63 -7.70 3.64 10.60
CA TYR A 63 -9.10 3.27 10.75
C TYR A 63 -9.33 1.75 10.74
N GLU A 64 -8.52 1.02 9.97
CA GLU A 64 -8.61 -0.45 9.85
C GLU A 64 -7.94 -1.19 11.03
N TYR A 65 -7.06 -0.52 11.75
CA TYR A 65 -6.23 -1.12 12.81
C TYR A 65 -6.39 -0.41 14.16
N GLY A 66 -7.56 0.14 14.46
CA GLY A 66 -7.89 0.74 15.75
C GLY A 66 -6.98 1.92 16.12
N ASN A 67 -6.67 2.78 15.15
CA ASN A 67 -5.79 3.94 15.29
C ASN A 67 -4.39 3.62 15.83
N PHE A 68 -3.97 2.34 15.79
CA PHE A 68 -2.73 1.84 16.40
C PHE A 68 -2.58 2.21 17.90
N GLU A 69 -3.70 2.27 18.61
CA GLU A 69 -3.74 2.56 20.06
C GLU A 69 -3.29 1.36 20.92
N ASP A 70 -2.91 0.26 20.31
CA ASP A 70 -2.27 -0.88 20.96
C ASP A 70 -0.86 -0.56 21.51
N TRP A 71 -0.25 0.55 21.05
CA TRP A 71 1.00 1.09 21.59
C TRP A 71 0.71 2.10 22.71
N LEU A 72 0.30 3.31 22.36
CA LEU A 72 -0.04 4.38 23.28
C LEU A 72 -1.24 5.17 22.77
N HIS A 73 -2.14 5.55 23.67
CA HIS A 73 -3.21 6.50 23.34
C HIS A 73 -2.65 7.91 23.19
N THR A 74 -3.11 8.64 22.19
CA THR A 74 -2.74 10.03 21.96
C THR A 74 -3.89 10.94 22.39
N PHE A 75 -3.60 11.83 23.36
CA PHE A 75 -4.54 12.80 23.88
C PHE A 75 -4.14 14.22 23.41
N ASN A 76 -5.08 14.94 22.82
CA ASN A 76 -4.85 16.33 22.46
C ASN A 76 -4.86 17.22 23.71
N LEU A 77 -3.93 18.17 23.79
CA LEU A 77 -3.88 19.19 24.83
C LEU A 77 -4.45 20.49 24.26
N TYR A 78 -5.53 20.95 24.84
CA TYR A 78 -6.24 22.13 24.37
C TYR A 78 -5.94 23.36 25.22
N ARG A 79 -5.88 24.53 24.59
CA ARG A 79 -5.82 25.81 25.28
C ARG A 79 -7.20 26.21 25.78
N GLY A 80 -7.34 26.49 27.10
CA GLY A 80 -8.59 26.89 27.72
C GLY A 80 -9.46 25.70 28.15
N LYS A 81 -10.74 25.95 28.49
CA LYS A 81 -11.70 24.90 28.84
C LYS A 81 -12.28 24.28 27.59
N ALA A 82 -12.42 22.95 27.57
CA ALA A 82 -13.32 22.32 26.61
C ALA A 82 -14.74 22.84 26.89
N GLY A 83 -15.34 23.53 25.93
CA GLY A 83 -16.69 24.04 26.09
C GLY A 83 -17.69 22.90 25.98
N ASP A 84 -18.67 22.88 26.90
CA ASP A 84 -19.77 21.93 26.87
C ASP A 84 -20.83 22.23 25.78
N ASP A 85 -20.72 23.37 25.09
CA ASP A 85 -21.87 23.92 24.37
C ASP A 85 -21.65 24.31 22.89
N ASP A 86 -20.50 24.15 22.31
CA ASP A 86 -20.33 24.52 20.90
C ASP A 86 -19.87 23.36 19.99
N GLU A 87 -20.86 22.97 19.20
CA GLU A 87 -20.80 22.02 18.12
C GLU A 87 -19.64 22.25 17.15
N HIS A 88 -18.76 21.27 17.04
CA HIS A 88 -18.15 20.75 15.82
C HIS A 88 -17.18 21.54 14.96
N ALA A 89 -16.95 22.80 15.13
CA ALA A 89 -16.00 23.51 14.31
C ALA A 89 -14.99 24.21 15.22
N LEU A 90 -13.70 23.92 15.08
CA LEU A 90 -12.58 24.70 15.60
C LEU A 90 -11.83 24.17 16.84
N ASP A 91 -11.98 22.93 17.21
CA ASP A 91 -11.14 22.37 18.28
C ASP A 91 -9.67 22.18 17.86
N ASP A 92 -9.39 22.01 16.56
CA ASP A 92 -8.03 21.78 16.06
C ASP A 92 -7.12 23.02 16.23
N ASP A 93 -7.66 24.23 16.11
CA ASP A 93 -6.93 25.48 16.31
C ASP A 93 -6.53 25.72 17.79
N ARG A 94 -7.17 25.01 18.70
CA ARG A 94 -6.92 25.08 20.14
C ARG A 94 -5.92 24.05 20.63
N ILE A 95 -5.51 23.10 19.77
CA ILE A 95 -4.53 22.08 20.13
C ILE A 95 -3.16 22.72 20.27
N VAL A 96 -2.65 22.75 21.49
CA VAL A 96 -1.32 23.30 21.81
C VAL A 96 -0.26 22.24 22.00
N GLY A 97 -0.63 20.97 21.96
CA GLY A 97 0.27 19.84 22.09
C GLY A 97 -0.47 18.53 22.15
N ARG A 98 0.29 17.45 22.23
CA ARG A 98 -0.23 16.09 22.38
C ARG A 98 0.47 15.38 23.51
N PHE A 99 -0.26 14.57 24.25
CA PHE A 99 0.23 13.68 25.28
C PHE A 99 -0.01 12.25 24.88
N LYS A 100 1.01 11.40 24.95
CA LYS A 100 0.89 9.96 24.74
C LYS A 100 1.01 9.22 26.07
N GLY A 101 0.10 8.29 26.30
CA GLY A 101 0.13 7.50 27.54
C GLY A 101 -1.01 6.51 27.62
N SER A 102 -1.00 5.72 28.67
CA SER A 102 -2.08 4.80 29.03
C SER A 102 -2.39 4.91 30.52
N LEU A 103 -3.64 4.66 30.87
CA LEU A 103 -4.11 4.61 32.24
C LEU A 103 -4.74 3.25 32.52
N CYS A 104 -4.22 2.54 33.49
CA CYS A 104 -4.81 1.30 33.97
C CYS A 104 -5.27 1.46 35.43
N MET A 105 -6.48 0.99 35.72
CA MET A 105 -7.03 0.97 37.09
C MET A 105 -7.25 -0.48 37.53
N TYR A 106 -6.79 -0.81 38.73
CA TYR A 106 -6.90 -2.13 39.27
C TYR A 106 -7.66 -2.11 40.60
N LYS A 107 -8.58 -3.07 40.78
CA LYS A 107 -9.23 -3.29 42.09
C LYS A 107 -8.32 -3.99 43.04
N VAL A 108 -8.16 -3.47 44.23
CA VAL A 108 -7.35 -4.05 45.31
C VAL A 108 -8.25 -4.77 46.32
N PRO A 109 -7.87 -5.98 46.83
CA PRO A 109 -6.64 -6.73 46.53
C PRO A 109 -6.63 -7.34 45.15
N LEU A 110 -5.43 -7.41 44.51
CA LEU A 110 -5.26 -8.00 43.21
C LEU A 110 -5.57 -9.49 43.21
N SER A 111 -6.22 -9.98 42.15
CA SER A 111 -6.38 -11.43 41.97
C SER A 111 -5.03 -12.08 41.64
N GLN A 112 -4.89 -13.37 41.98
CA GLN A 112 -3.66 -14.12 41.70
C GLN A 112 -3.35 -14.19 40.20
N GLU A 113 -4.38 -14.18 39.34
CA GLU A 113 -4.22 -14.15 37.91
C GLU A 113 -3.61 -12.84 37.44
N ILE A 114 -4.19 -11.71 37.85
CA ILE A 114 -3.68 -10.37 37.53
C ILE A 114 -2.26 -10.19 38.05
N THR A 115 -1.99 -10.64 39.29
CA THR A 115 -0.64 -10.57 39.89
C THR A 115 0.39 -11.36 39.08
N ARG A 116 -0.01 -12.50 38.53
CA ARG A 116 0.89 -13.33 37.71
C ARG A 116 1.05 -12.77 36.28
N GLU A 117 -0.04 -12.34 35.66
CA GLU A 117 -0.03 -11.82 34.27
C GLU A 117 0.61 -10.45 34.18
N ALA A 118 0.31 -9.56 35.11
CA ALA A 118 0.85 -8.22 35.15
C ALA A 118 2.24 -8.15 35.79
N GLY A 119 2.70 -9.26 36.39
CA GLY A 119 4.01 -9.34 37.01
C GLY A 119 4.21 -8.34 38.13
N TYR A 120 3.33 -8.36 39.12
CA TYR A 120 3.43 -7.48 40.28
C TYR A 120 4.75 -7.66 41.02
N ASP A 121 5.53 -6.58 41.13
CA ASP A 121 6.70 -6.47 41.98
C ASP A 121 6.32 -5.67 43.24
N PRO A 122 6.54 -6.17 44.45
CA PRO A 122 6.21 -5.46 45.69
C PRO A 122 6.92 -4.13 45.86
N ASN A 123 8.08 -3.94 45.22
CA ASN A 123 8.86 -2.70 45.28
C ASN A 123 8.53 -1.71 44.17
N MET A 124 8.17 -2.24 42.97
CA MET A 124 7.92 -1.43 41.77
C MET A 124 6.43 -1.30 41.46
N GLY A 125 5.55 -2.05 42.11
CA GLY A 125 4.12 -2.06 41.82
C GLY A 125 3.75 -2.93 40.63
N MET A 126 2.72 -2.50 39.88
CA MET A 126 2.19 -3.25 38.76
C MET A 126 3.01 -3.14 37.47
N PHE A 127 4.03 -2.30 37.45
CA PHE A 127 4.83 -2.04 36.26
C PHE A 127 6.08 -2.90 36.24
N GLN A 128 6.09 -3.93 35.40
CA GLN A 128 7.32 -4.68 35.12
C GLN A 128 8.25 -3.98 34.15
N SER A 129 7.69 -3.22 33.22
CA SER A 129 8.47 -2.43 32.28
C SER A 129 7.67 -1.20 31.84
N ILE A 130 8.27 -0.05 31.98
CA ILE A 130 7.82 1.14 31.26
C ILE A 130 8.34 0.98 29.83
N PRO A 131 7.54 1.20 28.78
CA PRO A 131 8.05 1.19 27.43
C PRO A 131 9.29 2.06 27.33
N HIS A 132 10.40 1.49 26.82
CA HIS A 132 11.60 2.25 26.60
C HIS A 132 11.33 3.32 25.55
N ASN A 133 11.67 4.55 25.87
CA ASN A 133 11.51 5.71 24.99
C ASN A 133 12.88 6.18 24.48
N ASP A 134 13.82 5.23 24.32
CA ASP A 134 15.13 5.53 23.77
C ASP A 134 15.00 5.98 22.32
N PRO A 135 15.74 7.05 21.93
CA PRO A 135 15.71 7.53 20.57
C PRO A 135 16.18 6.46 19.57
N ILE A 136 15.37 6.18 18.56
CA ILE A 136 15.70 5.29 17.45
C ILE A 136 15.70 6.05 16.15
N ARG A 137 16.76 5.89 15.34
CA ARG A 137 16.81 6.45 13.99
C ARG A 137 16.07 5.54 13.02
N VAL A 138 15.19 6.13 12.22
CA VAL A 138 14.35 5.45 11.25
C VAL A 138 14.46 6.15 9.90
N LEU A 139 14.73 5.39 8.85
CA LEU A 139 14.55 5.84 7.48
C LEU A 139 13.08 5.65 7.12
N VAL A 140 12.41 6.73 6.78
CA VAL A 140 11.02 6.74 6.36
C VAL A 140 10.98 6.95 4.85
N ARG A 141 10.38 6.03 4.13
CA ARG A 141 10.18 6.09 2.68
C ARG A 141 8.70 6.31 2.39
N VAL A 142 8.38 7.47 1.85
CA VAL A 142 7.01 7.87 1.52
C VAL A 142 6.80 7.67 0.02
N PHE A 143 5.85 6.83 -0.34
CA PHE A 143 5.43 6.64 -1.72
C PHE A 143 4.15 7.41 -1.98
N VAL A 144 4.16 8.29 -2.95
CA VAL A 144 3.01 9.09 -3.37
C VAL A 144 2.61 8.67 -4.77
N VAL A 145 1.45 8.01 -4.89
CA VAL A 145 0.96 7.50 -6.17
C VAL A 145 0.28 8.60 -6.95
N ARG A 146 -0.82 9.11 -6.44
CA ARG A 146 -1.62 10.17 -7.08
C ARG A 146 -2.45 10.93 -6.05
N ALA A 147 -2.97 12.09 -6.47
CA ALA A 147 -4.09 12.71 -5.79
C ALA A 147 -5.33 12.71 -6.68
N THR A 148 -6.50 12.84 -6.09
CA THR A 148 -7.80 12.87 -6.77
C THR A 148 -8.65 13.97 -6.20
N ASP A 149 -9.50 14.52 -7.07
CA ASP A 149 -10.51 15.52 -6.71
C ASP A 149 -9.92 16.73 -5.94
N LEU A 150 -8.72 17.16 -6.34
CA LEU A 150 -8.09 18.34 -5.75
C LEU A 150 -8.98 19.58 -5.95
N HIS A 151 -9.09 20.38 -4.89
CA HIS A 151 -9.78 21.66 -4.99
C HIS A 151 -8.97 22.59 -5.90
N PRO A 152 -9.60 23.21 -6.93
CA PRO A 152 -8.91 24.15 -7.79
C PRO A 152 -8.44 25.37 -7.00
N ALA A 153 -7.17 25.71 -7.12
CA ALA A 153 -6.58 26.91 -6.52
C ALA A 153 -6.57 28.08 -7.50
N ASP A 154 -6.39 27.80 -8.77
CA ASP A 154 -6.38 28.77 -9.84
C ASP A 154 -7.77 29.32 -10.22
N ILE A 155 -7.84 30.57 -10.68
CA ILE A 155 -9.06 31.22 -11.20
C ILE A 155 -9.64 30.46 -12.40
N ASN A 156 -8.81 29.77 -13.17
CA ASN A 156 -9.21 28.96 -14.33
C ASN A 156 -9.86 27.62 -13.97
N GLY A 157 -10.03 27.32 -12.67
CA GLY A 157 -10.60 26.08 -12.17
C GLY A 157 -9.65 24.87 -12.24
N LYS A 158 -8.34 25.11 -12.22
CA LYS A 158 -7.28 24.10 -12.24
C LYS A 158 -6.30 24.30 -11.08
N ALA A 159 -5.25 23.50 -11.06
CA ALA A 159 -4.10 23.65 -10.19
C ALA A 159 -2.86 23.06 -10.87
N ASP A 160 -1.69 23.50 -10.47
CA ASP A 160 -0.38 23.01 -10.88
C ASP A 160 0.27 22.27 -9.69
N PRO A 161 -0.28 21.10 -9.24
CA PRO A 161 0.05 20.48 -7.96
C PRO A 161 1.45 19.88 -7.91
N TYR A 162 2.10 20.02 -6.75
CA TYR A 162 3.32 19.32 -6.36
C TYR A 162 3.28 18.88 -4.90
N VAL A 163 4.16 17.92 -4.55
CA VAL A 163 4.18 17.29 -3.22
C VAL A 163 5.26 17.89 -2.34
N VAL A 164 4.93 18.08 -1.07
CA VAL A 164 5.87 18.43 0.00
C VAL A 164 5.78 17.39 1.12
N ILE A 165 6.90 16.82 1.50
CA ILE A 165 7.03 15.87 2.61
C ILE A 165 7.76 16.54 3.76
N LYS A 166 7.17 16.55 4.95
CA LYS A 166 7.79 17.09 6.16
C LYS A 166 7.76 16.08 7.30
N LEU A 167 8.91 15.87 7.93
CA LEU A 167 9.05 15.01 9.09
C LEU A 167 10.08 15.61 10.05
N GLY A 168 9.63 15.95 11.26
CA GLY A 168 10.46 16.66 12.21
C GLY A 168 10.94 18.00 11.68
N LYS A 169 12.26 18.15 11.56
CA LYS A 169 12.91 19.37 11.02
C LYS A 169 13.21 19.27 9.53
N SER A 170 13.09 18.10 8.96
CA SER A 170 13.41 17.83 7.56
C SER A 170 12.19 18.06 6.66
N GLU A 171 12.42 18.69 5.51
CA GLU A 171 11.41 18.99 4.51
C GLU A 171 11.95 18.70 3.11
N ILE A 172 11.17 18.02 2.29
CA ILE A 172 11.46 17.75 0.89
C ILE A 172 10.35 18.39 0.04
N LYS A 173 10.71 19.28 -0.87
CA LYS A 173 9.78 19.95 -1.80
C LYS A 173 10.06 19.47 -3.22
N ASP A 174 9.08 18.86 -3.84
CA ASP A 174 9.17 18.39 -5.24
C ASP A 174 8.66 19.43 -6.24
N LYS A 175 8.86 20.70 -5.93
CA LYS A 175 8.35 21.86 -6.68
C LYS A 175 8.74 21.84 -8.16
N GLU A 176 9.94 21.39 -8.50
CA GLU A 176 10.42 21.35 -9.89
C GLU A 176 9.69 20.32 -10.76
N ASN A 177 8.96 19.40 -10.14
CA ASN A 177 8.19 18.35 -10.80
C ASN A 177 6.68 18.50 -10.62
N TYR A 178 6.21 19.74 -10.53
CA TYR A 178 4.78 20.02 -10.52
C TYR A 178 4.07 19.48 -11.77
N ILE A 179 2.79 19.15 -11.64
CA ILE A 179 1.99 18.58 -12.74
C ILE A 179 0.99 19.62 -13.21
N SER A 180 1.27 20.21 -14.38
CA SER A 180 0.50 21.36 -14.84
C SER A 180 -0.96 21.05 -15.14
N LYS A 181 -1.86 21.89 -14.62
CA LYS A 181 -3.30 21.99 -14.91
C LYS A 181 -4.07 20.70 -14.62
N GLN A 182 -3.79 20.05 -13.50
CA GLN A 182 -4.40 18.79 -13.11
C GLN A 182 -5.04 18.83 -11.72
N LEU A 183 -6.30 18.37 -11.63
CA LEU A 183 -6.99 18.12 -10.36
C LEU A 183 -6.90 16.65 -9.93
N ASN A 184 -6.40 15.77 -10.79
CA ASN A 184 -6.16 14.35 -10.51
C ASN A 184 -4.73 13.97 -10.95
N PRO A 185 -3.69 14.56 -10.33
CA PRO A 185 -2.31 14.35 -10.73
C PRO A 185 -1.82 12.94 -10.35
N VAL A 186 -1.04 12.30 -11.22
CA VAL A 186 -0.30 11.07 -10.92
C VAL A 186 1.15 11.45 -10.66
N PHE A 187 1.57 11.44 -9.41
CA PHE A 187 2.94 11.78 -9.02
C PHE A 187 3.91 10.63 -9.26
N GLY A 188 3.56 9.41 -8.82
CA GLY A 188 4.36 8.21 -9.03
C GLY A 188 5.77 8.30 -8.49
N LYS A 189 5.95 8.83 -7.28
CA LYS A 189 7.26 9.14 -6.68
C LYS A 189 7.42 8.57 -5.28
N SER A 190 8.66 8.34 -4.90
CA SER A 190 9.07 8.00 -3.55
C SER A 190 10.05 9.03 -3.00
N PHE A 191 9.98 9.25 -1.68
CA PHE A 191 10.81 10.20 -0.95
C PHE A 191 11.39 9.52 0.28
N ASP A 192 12.70 9.56 0.44
CA ASP A 192 13.40 9.03 1.61
C ASP A 192 13.74 10.18 2.56
N ILE A 193 13.35 10.04 3.82
CA ILE A 193 13.58 11.02 4.87
C ILE A 193 13.97 10.32 6.17
N GLU A 194 15.00 10.81 6.84
CA GLU A 194 15.43 10.27 8.14
C GLU A 194 14.76 11.02 9.29
N ALA A 195 14.38 10.25 10.31
CA ALA A 195 13.79 10.77 11.52
C ALA A 195 14.30 10.06 12.78
N THR A 196 14.15 10.69 13.91
CA THR A 196 14.47 10.13 15.22
C THR A 196 13.17 9.99 16.03
N PHE A 197 12.69 8.76 16.19
CA PHE A 197 11.52 8.46 17.01
C PHE A 197 11.91 8.42 18.49
N PRO A 198 11.02 8.85 19.41
CA PRO A 198 9.65 9.35 19.17
C PRO A 198 9.58 10.84 18.85
N MET A 199 10.68 11.57 18.90
CA MET A 199 10.68 13.05 18.84
C MET A 199 10.21 13.60 17.49
N GLU A 200 10.48 12.89 16.40
CA GLU A 200 10.21 13.32 15.02
C GLU A 200 9.28 12.31 14.31
N SER A 201 8.15 11.97 14.93
CA SER A 201 7.27 10.92 14.42
C SER A 201 6.08 11.41 13.61
N MET A 202 5.80 12.72 13.62
CA MET A 202 4.67 13.28 12.88
C MET A 202 5.05 13.59 11.44
N LEU A 203 4.62 12.71 10.54
CA LEU A 203 4.76 12.91 9.09
C LEU A 203 3.63 13.80 8.58
N THR A 204 3.98 14.82 7.81
CA THR A 204 3.02 15.65 7.06
C THR A 204 3.29 15.49 5.57
N VAL A 205 2.26 15.17 4.82
CA VAL A 205 2.28 15.12 3.36
C VAL A 205 1.32 16.17 2.85
N SER A 206 1.84 17.15 2.13
CA SER A 206 1.08 18.30 1.65
C SER A 206 1.11 18.35 0.12
N VAL A 207 0.03 18.85 -0.46
CA VAL A 207 -0.07 19.17 -1.88
C VAL A 207 -0.22 20.69 -2.01
N TYR A 208 0.69 21.29 -2.73
CA TYR A 208 0.71 22.73 -3.01
C TYR A 208 0.39 22.98 -4.48
N ASP A 209 -0.19 24.12 -4.78
CA ASP A 209 -0.28 24.69 -6.11
C ASP A 209 0.97 25.51 -6.41
N TRP A 210 1.57 25.27 -7.57
CA TRP A 210 2.73 26.02 -8.02
C TRP A 210 2.30 27.31 -8.71
N ASP A 211 2.80 28.43 -8.21
CA ASP A 211 2.56 29.75 -8.77
C ASP A 211 3.83 30.36 -9.38
N LEU A 212 3.67 30.94 -10.57
CA LEU A 212 4.75 31.67 -11.25
C LEU A 212 5.09 32.97 -10.52
N VAL A 213 4.11 33.61 -9.92
CA VAL A 213 4.22 34.90 -9.24
C VAL A 213 3.51 34.82 -7.90
N GLY A 214 4.25 35.07 -6.83
CA GLY A 214 3.70 35.02 -5.47
C GLY A 214 4.24 33.86 -4.62
N THR A 215 3.47 33.45 -3.67
CA THR A 215 3.72 32.28 -2.83
C THR A 215 2.80 31.15 -3.27
N ASP A 216 3.33 29.94 -3.31
CA ASP A 216 2.56 28.76 -3.65
C ASP A 216 1.46 28.53 -2.60
N ASP A 217 0.26 28.21 -3.06
CA ASP A 217 -0.89 28.00 -2.20
C ASP A 217 -1.00 26.55 -1.73
N LEU A 218 -1.27 26.37 -0.43
CA LEU A 218 -1.55 25.04 0.11
C LEU A 218 -2.94 24.59 -0.34
N ILE A 219 -3.01 23.52 -1.16
CA ILE A 219 -4.28 22.86 -1.48
C ILE A 219 -4.78 22.11 -0.25
N GLY A 220 -3.93 21.24 0.30
CA GLY A 220 -4.27 20.51 1.52
C GLY A 220 -3.15 19.57 1.99
N GLU A 221 -3.29 19.09 3.20
CA GLU A 221 -2.31 18.22 3.85
C GLU A 221 -2.96 17.06 4.61
N THR A 222 -2.20 15.98 4.79
CA THR A 222 -2.56 14.87 5.70
C THR A 222 -1.41 14.63 6.67
N LYS A 223 -1.75 14.21 7.89
CA LYS A 223 -0.78 13.95 8.97
C LYS A 223 -0.87 12.52 9.44
N ILE A 224 0.28 11.89 9.67
CA ILE A 224 0.40 10.50 10.09
C ILE A 224 1.32 10.43 11.31
N ASP A 225 0.85 9.83 12.39
CA ASP A 225 1.66 9.51 13.56
C ASP A 225 2.42 8.20 13.34
N LEU A 226 3.67 8.31 12.93
CA LEU A 226 4.49 7.15 12.59
C LEU A 226 4.96 6.34 13.81
N GLU A 227 5.02 6.95 15.01
CA GLU A 227 5.44 6.24 16.21
C GLU A 227 4.49 5.09 16.54
N ASN A 228 3.18 5.37 16.56
CA ASN A 228 2.19 4.36 16.85
C ASN A 228 2.18 3.26 15.80
N ARG A 229 2.33 3.60 14.51
CA ARG A 229 2.47 2.61 13.44
C ARG A 229 3.71 1.74 13.63
N PHE A 230 4.83 2.34 13.97
CA PHE A 230 6.12 1.65 14.07
C PHE A 230 6.15 0.61 15.20
N TYR A 231 5.57 0.94 16.36
CA TYR A 231 5.57 0.07 17.54
C TYR A 231 4.32 -0.84 17.64
N SER A 232 3.36 -0.67 16.75
CA SER A 232 2.14 -1.47 16.74
C SER A 232 2.40 -2.96 16.55
N LYS A 233 1.65 -3.80 17.28
CA LYS A 233 1.63 -5.26 17.11
C LYS A 233 1.22 -5.71 15.71
N TYR A 234 0.48 -4.87 15.00
CA TYR A 234 0.04 -5.13 13.62
C TYR A 234 1.15 -4.99 12.59
N ARG A 235 2.32 -4.51 13.01
CA ARG A 235 3.51 -4.39 12.18
C ARG A 235 3.28 -3.57 10.90
N ALA A 236 2.91 -2.31 11.10
CA ALA A 236 2.66 -1.36 10.03
C ALA A 236 3.95 -0.68 9.50
N THR A 237 5.06 -1.43 9.37
CA THR A 237 6.34 -0.91 8.86
C THR A 237 6.36 -0.87 7.34
N CYS A 238 6.54 -2.04 6.66
CA CYS A 238 6.49 -2.13 5.20
C CYS A 238 5.23 -2.83 4.70
N GLY A 239 4.37 -3.28 5.61
CA GLY A 239 3.31 -4.23 5.32
C GLY A 239 3.86 -5.65 5.04
N ILE A 240 2.98 -6.64 5.07
CA ILE A 240 3.32 -8.03 4.76
C ILE A 240 2.92 -8.32 3.31
N ALA A 241 3.90 -8.63 2.46
CA ALA A 241 3.65 -8.99 1.08
C ALA A 241 2.85 -10.30 0.97
N SER A 242 2.07 -10.45 -0.09
CA SER A 242 1.36 -11.70 -0.40
C SER A 242 2.33 -12.80 -0.85
N ASN A 243 3.43 -12.42 -1.49
CA ASN A 243 4.44 -13.33 -2.05
C ASN A 243 5.86 -12.88 -1.69
N TYR A 244 6.76 -13.83 -1.56
CA TYR A 244 8.18 -13.56 -1.37
C TYR A 244 8.90 -13.68 -2.71
N SER A 245 9.56 -12.59 -3.16
CA SER A 245 10.37 -12.57 -4.38
C SER A 245 11.70 -11.88 -4.13
N LEU A 246 12.73 -12.32 -4.86
CA LEU A 246 14.09 -11.74 -4.82
C LEU A 246 14.31 -10.73 -5.95
N HIS A 247 13.42 -10.67 -6.94
CA HIS A 247 13.55 -9.82 -8.12
C HIS A 247 12.18 -9.40 -8.65
N GLY A 248 12.19 -8.42 -9.56
CA GLY A 248 10.97 -7.89 -10.15
C GLY A 248 10.25 -6.89 -9.24
N TYR A 249 8.98 -6.68 -9.53
CA TYR A 249 8.18 -5.65 -8.86
C TYR A 249 7.71 -6.05 -7.45
N ASN A 250 7.59 -7.34 -7.18
CA ASN A 250 7.19 -7.88 -5.88
C ASN A 250 8.41 -8.27 -5.03
N ILE A 251 9.55 -7.60 -5.24
CA ILE A 251 10.73 -7.81 -4.42
C ILE A 251 10.41 -7.52 -2.97
N TRP A 252 10.88 -8.40 -2.09
CA TRP A 252 10.74 -8.22 -0.65
C TRP A 252 11.42 -6.93 -0.18
N ARG A 253 10.69 -6.03 0.48
CA ARG A 253 11.19 -4.69 0.87
C ARG A 253 11.72 -4.59 2.29
N ASP A 254 11.22 -5.44 3.20
CA ASP A 254 11.64 -5.41 4.60
C ASP A 254 13.10 -5.89 4.75
N PRO A 255 13.94 -5.23 5.56
CA PRO A 255 15.31 -5.67 5.82
C PRO A 255 15.37 -7.04 6.52
N MET A 256 14.34 -7.44 7.25
CA MET A 256 14.19 -8.77 7.83
C MET A 256 13.45 -9.68 6.84
N LYS A 257 13.98 -10.88 6.60
CA LYS A 257 13.29 -11.91 5.82
C LYS A 257 12.04 -12.42 6.55
N PRO A 258 11.05 -12.99 5.86
CA PRO A 258 9.86 -13.56 6.49
C PRO A 258 10.15 -14.52 7.65
N SER A 259 11.13 -15.40 7.49
CA SER A 259 11.55 -16.35 8.54
C SER A 259 12.09 -15.65 9.80
N GLN A 260 12.81 -14.54 9.62
CA GLN A 260 13.34 -13.74 10.73
C GLN A 260 12.21 -12.98 11.46
N ILE A 261 11.25 -12.43 10.71
CA ILE A 261 10.07 -11.76 11.25
C ILE A 261 9.26 -12.76 12.07
N LEU A 262 8.99 -13.94 11.51
CA LEU A 262 8.24 -14.99 12.18
C LEU A 262 8.93 -15.45 13.47
N ALA A 263 10.24 -15.68 13.43
CA ALA A 263 11.01 -16.05 14.62
C ALA A 263 10.96 -14.96 15.70
N LYS A 264 11.05 -13.68 15.30
CA LYS A 264 10.92 -12.53 16.21
C LYS A 264 9.54 -12.51 16.88
N LEU A 265 8.46 -12.63 16.11
CA LEU A 265 7.09 -12.65 16.64
C LEU A 265 6.84 -13.83 17.57
N CYS A 266 7.35 -15.02 17.24
CA CYS A 266 7.27 -16.18 18.13
C CYS A 266 8.00 -15.94 19.46
N LYS A 267 9.20 -15.36 19.41
CA LYS A 267 9.99 -15.04 20.59
C LYS A 267 9.29 -13.99 21.48
N GLU A 268 8.82 -12.91 20.91
CA GLU A 268 8.10 -11.84 21.60
C GLU A 268 6.80 -12.35 22.22
N GLY A 269 6.06 -13.18 21.49
CA GLY A 269 4.83 -13.82 21.96
C GLY A 269 5.05 -14.98 22.93
N LYS A 270 6.31 -15.36 23.22
CA LYS A 270 6.67 -16.51 24.07
C LYS A 270 5.94 -17.79 23.67
N ILE A 271 5.87 -18.04 22.35
CA ILE A 271 5.26 -19.24 21.76
C ILE A 271 6.33 -20.14 21.12
N ASP A 272 6.00 -21.44 21.05
CA ASP A 272 6.87 -22.43 20.44
C ASP A 272 6.88 -22.32 18.92
N GLY A 273 8.06 -22.31 18.32
CA GLY A 273 8.29 -22.25 16.87
C GLY A 273 9.09 -21.02 16.41
N PRO A 274 9.28 -20.86 15.09
CA PRO A 274 8.86 -21.78 14.01
C PRO A 274 9.72 -23.04 13.92
N HIS A 275 9.09 -24.20 13.66
CA HIS A 275 9.78 -25.47 13.39
C HIS A 275 9.52 -25.91 11.96
N TYR A 276 10.53 -25.84 11.12
CA TYR A 276 10.46 -26.25 9.72
C TYR A 276 10.73 -27.76 9.61
N GLY A 277 9.86 -28.46 8.86
CA GLY A 277 9.93 -29.90 8.70
C GLY A 277 9.93 -30.33 7.22
N PRO A 278 10.18 -31.61 6.97
CA PRO A 278 10.21 -32.13 5.60
C PRO A 278 8.84 -32.02 4.93
N GLY A 279 8.86 -31.96 3.58
CA GLY A 279 7.64 -31.90 2.77
C GLY A 279 6.94 -30.54 2.82
N GLY A 280 7.69 -29.44 3.00
CA GLY A 280 7.14 -28.09 2.94
C GLY A 280 6.17 -27.79 4.07
N LYS A 281 6.56 -28.11 5.29
CA LYS A 281 5.74 -27.88 6.50
C LYS A 281 6.46 -26.97 7.48
N VAL A 282 5.69 -26.09 8.12
CA VAL A 282 6.14 -25.30 9.27
C VAL A 282 5.11 -25.41 10.39
N LYS A 283 5.61 -25.64 11.61
CA LYS A 283 4.79 -25.68 12.83
C LYS A 283 5.06 -24.45 13.67
N VAL A 284 4.00 -23.78 14.10
CA VAL A 284 4.03 -22.65 15.02
C VAL A 284 2.95 -22.87 16.09
N ALA A 285 3.34 -22.91 17.35
CA ALA A 285 2.49 -23.34 18.45
C ALA A 285 1.85 -24.73 18.15
N ASN A 286 0.53 -24.79 18.06
CA ASN A 286 -0.22 -26.00 17.73
C ASN A 286 -0.75 -26.01 16.27
N ARG A 287 -0.36 -25.06 15.43
CA ARG A 287 -0.77 -24.95 14.03
C ARG A 287 0.32 -25.46 13.10
N ILE A 288 -0.08 -26.08 12.01
CA ILE A 288 0.81 -26.55 10.94
C ILE A 288 0.36 -25.92 9.63
N PHE A 289 1.30 -25.29 8.95
CA PHE A 289 1.09 -24.70 7.62
C PHE A 289 1.95 -25.45 6.60
N THR A 290 1.52 -25.44 5.36
CA THR A 290 2.21 -26.10 4.23
C THR A 290 2.34 -25.18 3.06
N GLY A 291 3.43 -25.30 2.32
CA GLY A 291 3.67 -24.45 1.15
C GLY A 291 4.94 -24.83 0.38
N PRO A 292 5.28 -24.03 -0.66
CA PRO A 292 6.46 -24.27 -1.45
C PRO A 292 7.74 -23.99 -0.66
N THR A 293 8.80 -24.75 -1.01
CA THR A 293 10.14 -24.61 -0.42
C THR A 293 11.20 -24.25 -1.45
N GLU A 294 10.78 -23.81 -2.62
CA GLU A 294 11.69 -23.42 -3.70
C GLU A 294 11.41 -21.98 -4.14
N ILE A 295 12.46 -21.26 -4.49
CA ILE A 295 12.41 -19.93 -5.10
C ILE A 295 13.28 -19.92 -6.34
N GLU A 296 12.86 -19.23 -7.38
CA GLU A 296 13.65 -19.00 -8.59
C GLU A 296 14.42 -17.69 -8.46
N ASP A 297 15.72 -17.73 -8.80
CA ASP A 297 16.53 -16.54 -8.92
C ASP A 297 16.36 -15.87 -10.30
N GLU A 298 17.05 -14.75 -10.52
CA GLU A 298 16.98 -13.99 -11.79
C GLU A 298 17.37 -14.81 -13.03
N ASN A 299 18.13 -15.89 -12.85
CA ASN A 299 18.56 -16.79 -13.90
C ASN A 299 17.64 -18.01 -14.07
N GLY A 300 16.54 -18.08 -13.32
CA GLY A 300 15.62 -19.22 -13.32
C GLY A 300 16.12 -20.44 -12.55
N LEU A 301 17.21 -20.31 -11.75
CA LEU A 301 17.71 -21.38 -10.92
C LEU A 301 16.89 -21.51 -9.65
N LYS A 302 16.41 -22.71 -9.40
CA LYS A 302 15.65 -23.04 -8.19
C LYS A 302 16.59 -23.24 -7.01
N LYS A 303 16.28 -22.54 -5.91
CA LYS A 303 16.97 -22.67 -4.63
C LYS A 303 16.00 -23.05 -3.54
N HIS A 304 16.43 -23.89 -2.61
CA HIS A 304 15.62 -24.21 -1.43
C HIS A 304 15.53 -23.00 -0.52
N THR A 305 14.31 -22.73 -0.02
CA THR A 305 14.04 -21.65 0.92
C THR A 305 12.85 -21.98 1.82
N GLU A 306 12.87 -21.48 3.03
CA GLU A 306 11.77 -21.56 4.01
C GLU A 306 10.95 -20.26 4.04
N GLU A 307 11.34 -19.24 3.25
CA GLU A 307 10.74 -17.91 3.32
C GLU A 307 9.27 -17.91 2.89
N HIS A 308 8.90 -18.73 1.91
CA HIS A 308 7.50 -18.89 1.51
C HIS A 308 6.64 -19.49 2.62
N LEU A 309 7.17 -20.49 3.35
CA LEU A 309 6.47 -21.09 4.49
C LEU A 309 6.29 -20.08 5.61
N ALA A 310 7.33 -19.34 5.95
CA ALA A 310 7.27 -18.29 6.95
C ALA A 310 6.23 -17.22 6.56
N LEU A 311 6.23 -16.80 5.31
CA LEU A 311 5.30 -15.79 4.80
C LEU A 311 3.83 -16.27 4.86
N ILE A 312 3.58 -17.55 4.55
CA ILE A 312 2.24 -18.13 4.71
C ILE A 312 1.78 -18.01 6.17
N VAL A 313 2.64 -18.32 7.14
CA VAL A 313 2.29 -18.15 8.57
C VAL A 313 2.01 -16.69 8.90
N LEU A 314 2.84 -15.75 8.40
CA LEU A 314 2.64 -14.32 8.64
C LEU A 314 1.31 -13.81 8.07
N ASN A 315 0.94 -14.26 6.87
CA ASN A 315 -0.35 -13.91 6.25
C ASN A 315 -1.56 -14.52 6.98
N HIS A 316 -1.35 -15.55 7.82
CA HIS A 316 -2.36 -16.18 8.66
C HIS A 316 -2.02 -16.02 10.17
N TRP A 317 -1.26 -14.98 10.53
CA TRP A 317 -0.82 -14.78 11.91
C TRP A 317 -1.97 -14.65 12.89
N GLU A 318 -3.11 -14.14 12.44
CA GLU A 318 -4.34 -14.05 13.25
C GLU A 318 -4.87 -15.39 13.77
N GLU A 319 -4.52 -16.51 13.11
CA GLU A 319 -4.91 -17.85 13.53
C GLU A 319 -4.07 -18.41 14.69
N ILE A 320 -2.98 -17.75 15.06
CA ILE A 320 -2.08 -18.22 16.13
C ILE A 320 -2.68 -17.91 17.50
N PRO A 321 -2.92 -18.95 18.34
CA PRO A 321 -3.58 -18.74 19.63
C PRO A 321 -2.81 -17.77 20.55
N ARG A 322 -3.52 -16.94 21.27
CA ARG A 322 -3.07 -15.98 22.30
C ARG A 322 -2.33 -14.74 21.77
N VAL A 323 -1.53 -14.86 20.73
CA VAL A 323 -0.67 -13.77 20.23
C VAL A 323 -1.05 -13.34 18.82
N GLY A 324 -1.90 -14.10 18.14
CA GLY A 324 -2.30 -13.81 16.76
C GLY A 324 -3.09 -12.50 16.65
N CYS A 325 -2.75 -11.75 15.63
CA CYS A 325 -3.49 -10.58 15.19
C CYS A 325 -3.34 -10.44 13.67
N LYS A 326 -4.23 -9.70 13.05
CA LYS A 326 -4.11 -9.38 11.63
C LYS A 326 -2.90 -8.48 11.45
N LEU A 327 -1.88 -8.94 10.72
CA LEU A 327 -0.76 -8.09 10.33
C LEU A 327 -1.18 -7.18 9.16
N VAL A 328 -0.62 -5.98 9.12
CA VAL A 328 -0.87 -5.03 8.01
C VAL A 328 -0.28 -5.58 6.73
N PRO A 329 -1.09 -5.83 5.67
CA PRO A 329 -0.56 -6.26 4.38
C PRO A 329 0.08 -5.10 3.62
N GLU A 330 0.81 -5.39 2.56
CA GLU A 330 1.20 -4.36 1.58
C GLU A 330 -0.06 -3.71 0.99
N HIS A 331 -0.10 -2.39 1.01
CA HIS A 331 -1.30 -1.63 0.65
C HIS A 331 -0.96 -0.20 0.22
N VAL A 332 -1.90 0.40 -0.48
CA VAL A 332 -1.94 1.85 -0.69
C VAL A 332 -3.15 2.38 0.07
N GLU A 333 -2.95 3.38 0.91
CA GLU A 333 -4.05 4.02 1.64
C GLU A 333 -4.52 5.29 0.94
N THR A 334 -5.81 5.58 1.04
CA THR A 334 -6.41 6.83 0.58
C THR A 334 -6.66 7.73 1.79
N ARG A 335 -6.06 8.93 1.76
CA ARG A 335 -6.15 9.88 2.86
C ARG A 335 -6.78 11.19 2.39
N PRO A 336 -7.65 11.82 3.18
CA PRO A 336 -8.16 13.15 2.88
C PRO A 336 -7.05 14.19 2.99
N LEU A 337 -7.10 15.17 2.13
CA LEU A 337 -6.30 16.39 2.21
C LEU A 337 -7.13 17.48 2.87
N LEU A 338 -6.67 17.98 4.00
CA LEU A 338 -7.35 19.01 4.77
C LEU A 338 -6.56 20.32 4.72
N ASN A 339 -7.26 21.44 4.79
CA ASN A 339 -6.65 22.77 4.84
C ASN A 339 -7.26 23.54 6.02
N LEU A 340 -6.41 24.05 6.91
CA LEU A 340 -6.84 24.78 8.11
C LEU A 340 -7.58 26.08 7.77
N ASP A 341 -7.27 26.69 6.62
CA ASP A 341 -7.98 27.90 6.15
C ASP A 341 -9.39 27.60 5.63
N LYS A 342 -9.69 26.30 5.39
CA LYS A 342 -11.00 25.82 4.91
C LYS A 342 -11.46 24.64 5.79
N PRO A 343 -11.69 24.88 7.08
CA PRO A 343 -11.96 23.81 8.05
C PRO A 343 -13.23 23.01 7.70
N GLY A 344 -13.17 21.71 7.93
CA GLY A 344 -14.30 20.79 7.71
C GLY A 344 -14.59 20.46 6.24
N ILE A 345 -13.79 20.96 5.30
CA ILE A 345 -13.95 20.69 3.86
C ILE A 345 -12.73 19.92 3.36
N GLU A 346 -12.96 18.71 2.84
CA GLU A 346 -11.93 17.92 2.18
C GLU A 346 -11.50 18.61 0.87
N GLN A 347 -10.20 18.84 0.71
CA GLN A 347 -9.62 19.54 -0.45
C GLN A 347 -9.16 18.57 -1.55
N GLY A 348 -9.49 17.31 -1.44
CA GLY A 348 -9.11 16.20 -2.29
C GLY A 348 -8.57 15.04 -1.50
N ARG A 349 -8.09 14.01 -2.19
CA ARG A 349 -7.55 12.79 -1.58
C ARG A 349 -6.19 12.46 -2.17
N ILE A 350 -5.34 11.86 -1.35
CA ILE A 350 -4.04 11.38 -1.76
C ILE A 350 -3.94 9.86 -1.55
N GLU A 351 -3.46 9.14 -2.56
CA GLU A 351 -3.14 7.72 -2.47
C GLU A 351 -1.64 7.57 -2.26
N MET A 352 -1.27 6.93 -1.16
CA MET A 352 0.11 6.84 -0.70
C MET A 352 0.32 5.65 0.22
N TRP A 353 1.57 5.31 0.49
CA TRP A 353 1.94 4.45 1.62
C TRP A 353 3.31 4.83 2.18
N VAL A 354 3.62 4.32 3.36
CA VAL A 354 4.86 4.62 4.07
C VAL A 354 5.54 3.32 4.48
N ASP A 355 6.82 3.19 4.12
CA ASP A 355 7.71 2.15 4.63
C ASP A 355 8.65 2.76 5.67
N MET A 356 8.88 2.05 6.78
CA MET A 356 9.74 2.50 7.87
C MET A 356 10.83 1.47 8.16
N PHE A 357 12.08 1.91 8.11
CA PHE A 357 13.24 1.05 8.27
C PHE A 357 14.11 1.51 9.44
N PRO A 358 14.26 0.67 10.50
CA PRO A 358 15.22 0.96 11.56
C PRO A 358 16.63 1.07 10.99
N MET A 359 17.37 2.11 11.34
CA MET A 359 18.71 2.34 10.78
C MET A 359 19.82 1.55 11.49
N ASP A 360 19.50 0.81 12.52
CA ASP A 360 20.35 -0.21 13.14
C ASP A 360 20.30 -1.56 12.41
N MET A 361 19.39 -1.69 11.44
CA MET A 361 19.25 -2.84 10.54
C MET A 361 19.99 -2.57 9.21
N PRO A 362 20.27 -3.60 8.39
CA PRO A 362 20.77 -3.39 7.05
C PRO A 362 19.89 -2.43 6.25
N ALA A 363 20.52 -1.55 5.48
CA ALA A 363 19.79 -0.58 4.65
C ALA A 363 18.83 -1.31 3.68
N PRO A 364 17.63 -0.75 3.47
CA PRO A 364 16.70 -1.31 2.49
C PRO A 364 17.29 -1.18 1.07
N GLY A 365 16.81 -2.02 0.17
CA GLY A 365 17.09 -1.88 -1.25
C GLY A 365 16.59 -0.54 -1.83
N PRO A 366 16.85 -0.27 -3.11
CA PRO A 366 16.32 0.90 -3.78
C PRO A 366 14.78 0.89 -3.76
N ALA A 367 14.19 2.09 -3.77
CA ALA A 367 12.74 2.22 -3.83
C ALA A 367 12.19 1.57 -5.12
N ILE A 368 11.01 0.98 -5.02
CA ILE A 368 10.29 0.47 -6.20
C ILE A 368 9.94 1.67 -7.09
N ASP A 369 10.17 1.53 -8.40
CA ASP A 369 9.76 2.53 -9.38
C ASP A 369 8.25 2.45 -9.60
N ILE A 370 7.52 3.43 -9.07
CA ILE A 370 6.08 3.59 -9.22
C ILE A 370 5.73 4.69 -10.23
N SER A 371 6.71 5.18 -10.99
CA SER A 371 6.48 6.23 -11.99
C SER A 371 5.47 5.79 -13.05
N PRO A 372 4.62 6.73 -13.53
CA PRO A 372 3.67 6.42 -14.58
C PRO A 372 4.41 5.95 -15.83
N ARG A 373 3.90 4.88 -16.46
CA ARG A 373 4.48 4.37 -17.70
C ARG A 373 4.36 5.44 -18.78
N LYS A 374 5.47 5.81 -19.39
CA LYS A 374 5.46 6.72 -20.54
C LYS A 374 4.72 6.04 -21.69
N PRO A 375 3.77 6.73 -22.34
CA PRO A 375 3.12 6.23 -23.54
C PRO A 375 4.16 5.84 -24.58
N LYS A 376 4.02 4.67 -25.20
CA LYS A 376 4.84 4.23 -26.31
C LYS A 376 3.98 4.23 -27.56
N SER A 377 4.48 4.88 -28.61
CA SER A 377 3.84 4.80 -29.91
C SER A 377 4.21 3.51 -30.61
N PHE A 378 3.23 2.86 -31.21
CA PHE A 378 3.41 1.66 -32.01
C PHE A 378 2.85 1.90 -33.39
N GLU A 379 3.55 1.41 -34.44
CA GLU A 379 2.99 1.28 -35.75
C GLU A 379 2.33 -0.10 -35.86
N LEU A 380 1.02 -0.12 -36.06
CA LEU A 380 0.29 -1.36 -36.27
C LEU A 380 0.17 -1.59 -37.78
N ARG A 381 0.73 -2.69 -38.27
CA ARG A 381 0.55 -3.13 -39.65
C ARG A 381 -0.38 -4.32 -39.68
N VAL A 382 -1.50 -4.14 -40.35
CA VAL A 382 -2.44 -5.21 -40.61
C VAL A 382 -2.31 -5.59 -42.08
N ILE A 383 -1.91 -6.85 -42.34
CA ILE A 383 -1.77 -7.38 -43.68
C ILE A 383 -2.91 -8.35 -43.91
N ILE A 384 -3.79 -8.04 -44.85
CA ILE A 384 -4.91 -8.89 -45.21
C ILE A 384 -4.60 -9.54 -46.54
N TRP A 385 -4.56 -10.86 -46.56
CA TRP A 385 -4.20 -11.59 -47.77
C TRP A 385 -5.41 -11.84 -48.66
N ASN A 386 -6.50 -12.28 -48.07
CA ASN A 386 -7.78 -12.58 -48.77
C ASN A 386 -8.95 -12.58 -47.77
N THR A 387 -10.10 -12.73 -48.29
CA THR A 387 -11.34 -13.00 -47.55
C THR A 387 -11.94 -14.30 -48.09
N ASP A 388 -12.61 -15.06 -47.20
CA ASP A 388 -13.25 -16.33 -47.52
C ASP A 388 -14.66 -16.34 -46.93
N ASP A 389 -15.59 -17.05 -47.57
CA ASP A 389 -17.00 -17.19 -47.16
C ASP A 389 -17.74 -15.84 -46.93
N VAL A 390 -17.45 -14.86 -47.73
CA VAL A 390 -18.14 -13.55 -47.63
C VAL A 390 -19.57 -13.69 -48.20
N ILE A 391 -20.53 -13.22 -47.41
CA ILE A 391 -21.95 -13.22 -47.84
C ILE A 391 -22.10 -12.17 -48.93
N LEU A 392 -22.58 -12.57 -50.11
CA LEU A 392 -22.83 -11.68 -51.22
C LEU A 392 -24.25 -11.11 -51.09
N GLU A 393 -24.35 -9.79 -50.89
CA GLU A 393 -25.64 -9.13 -50.61
C GLU A 393 -26.22 -8.43 -51.83
N ASP A 394 -25.39 -8.10 -52.82
CA ASP A 394 -25.80 -7.38 -54.03
C ASP A 394 -26.08 -8.31 -55.20
N ASP A 395 -26.97 -7.87 -56.11
CA ASP A 395 -27.26 -8.54 -57.37
C ASP A 395 -26.73 -7.68 -58.54
N ALA A 396 -25.98 -8.29 -59.42
CA ALA A 396 -25.50 -7.59 -60.62
C ALA A 396 -26.70 -7.21 -61.51
N PHE A 397 -26.82 -5.92 -61.85
CA PHE A 397 -28.00 -5.34 -62.50
C PHE A 397 -28.40 -5.94 -63.85
N LEU A 398 -27.42 -6.56 -64.56
CA LEU A 398 -27.68 -7.13 -65.88
C LEU A 398 -27.69 -8.67 -65.91
N THR A 399 -26.99 -9.32 -64.97
CA THR A 399 -26.81 -10.77 -65.01
C THR A 399 -27.52 -11.48 -63.87
N GLY A 400 -27.93 -10.76 -62.80
CA GLY A 400 -28.51 -11.35 -61.59
C GLY A 400 -27.53 -12.17 -60.78
N GLU A 401 -26.22 -12.11 -61.08
CA GLU A 401 -25.20 -12.81 -60.29
C GLU A 401 -25.02 -12.13 -58.96
N LYS A 402 -24.86 -12.95 -57.90
CA LYS A 402 -24.56 -12.44 -56.55
C LYS A 402 -23.16 -11.88 -56.50
N MET A 403 -23.01 -10.67 -55.96
CA MET A 403 -21.75 -9.98 -55.80
C MET A 403 -21.74 -9.11 -54.55
N SER A 404 -20.60 -8.65 -54.14
CA SER A 404 -20.44 -7.63 -53.12
C SER A 404 -19.15 -6.86 -53.30
N ASP A 405 -19.22 -5.56 -53.11
CA ASP A 405 -18.05 -4.68 -53.11
C ASP A 405 -17.38 -4.73 -51.77
N ILE A 406 -16.41 -5.62 -51.64
CA ILE A 406 -15.77 -5.95 -50.35
C ILE A 406 -14.65 -4.93 -50.08
N TYR A 407 -14.73 -4.28 -48.93
CA TYR A 407 -13.63 -3.44 -48.41
C TYR A 407 -13.37 -3.70 -46.93
N VAL A 408 -12.17 -3.39 -46.48
CA VAL A 408 -11.78 -3.47 -45.08
C VAL A 408 -11.67 -2.08 -44.49
N ARG A 409 -12.29 -1.88 -43.36
CA ARG A 409 -12.21 -0.63 -42.58
C ARG A 409 -11.44 -0.89 -41.29
N GLY A 410 -10.36 -0.11 -41.05
CA GLY A 410 -9.55 -0.13 -39.82
C GLY A 410 -9.79 1.09 -38.95
#